data_10cf2e69dd52ff07a762c188cc1da902
#
_entry.id   10cf2e69dd52ff07a762c188cc1da902
#
_cell.length_a   1.000
_cell.length_b   1.000
_cell.length_c   1.000
_cell.angle_alpha   90.00
_cell.angle_beta   90.00
_cell.angle_gamma   90.00
#
_symmetry.space_group_name_H-M   'P 1'
#
loop_
_entity.id
_entity.type
_entity.pdbx_description
1 polymer ?
#
loop_
_entity_poly.entity_id
_entity_poly.type
_entity_poly.pdbx_seq_one_letter_code
_entity_poly.pdbx_strand_id
1 'polypeptide(L)'
;MGRRLSERISQYVLYGLTGLSAILFAMFYLVGFNTPYWKNESMNAPLLTDMLLGLMIGICVLTVLLTLLAKVHSARVNRGSVGVVNGIPARKISISISLFTLLVLIIGFLLTSTDPMTVNGETYTNWWGLKISGMLITTASVLLLSAIGAALFGATRYNRNEKKKKG
;
A
#
# COMPACT_ATOMS: atom_id res chain seq x y z
N MET A 1 -0.02 -12.79 29.17
CA MET A 1 -0.59 -13.85 28.34
C MET A 1 -1.20 -13.34 27.02
N GLY A 2 -1.82 -12.16 26.98
CA GLY A 2 -2.48 -11.61 25.78
C GLY A 2 -1.55 -11.27 24.57
N ARG A 3 -0.31 -10.84 24.80
CA ARG A 3 0.62 -10.48 23.73
C ARG A 3 0.97 -11.64 22.79
N ARG A 4 1.22 -12.81 23.35
CA ARG A 4 1.54 -14.02 22.56
C ARG A 4 0.35 -14.55 21.74
N LEU A 5 -0.87 -14.34 22.21
CA LEU A 5 -2.08 -14.71 21.47
C LEU A 5 -2.32 -13.79 20.27
N SER A 6 -2.16 -12.48 20.42
CA SER A 6 -2.30 -11.53 19.31
C SER A 6 -1.23 -11.72 18.23
N GLU A 7 0.00 -12.03 18.60
CA GLU A 7 1.09 -12.34 17.64
C GLU A 7 0.78 -13.61 16.83
N ARG A 8 0.28 -14.67 17.47
CA ARG A 8 -0.10 -15.91 16.78
C ARG A 8 -1.29 -15.71 15.83
N ILE A 9 -2.32 -14.97 16.26
CA ILE A 9 -3.47 -14.66 15.41
C ILE A 9 -3.02 -13.87 14.18
N SER A 10 -2.16 -12.86 14.34
CA SER A 10 -1.61 -12.08 13.23
C SER A 10 -0.83 -12.95 12.24
N GLN A 11 -0.04 -13.91 12.73
CA GLN A 11 0.69 -14.85 11.88
C GLN A 11 -0.24 -15.77 11.09
N TYR A 12 -1.29 -16.33 11.73
CA TYR A 12 -2.26 -17.17 11.03
C TYR A 12 -3.04 -16.41 9.97
N VAL A 13 -3.43 -15.16 10.25
CA VAL A 13 -4.09 -14.30 9.26
C VAL A 13 -3.13 -14.01 8.10
N LEU A 14 -1.87 -13.69 8.37
CA LEU A 14 -0.86 -13.46 7.34
C LEU A 14 -0.67 -14.70 6.45
N TYR A 15 -0.47 -15.88 7.06
CA TYR A 15 -0.29 -17.12 6.29
C TYR A 15 -1.55 -17.49 5.52
N GLY A 16 -2.74 -17.27 6.08
CA GLY A 16 -4.01 -17.50 5.40
C GLY A 16 -4.18 -16.60 4.17
N LEU A 17 -3.91 -15.30 4.31
CA LEU A 17 -3.97 -14.35 3.19
C LEU A 17 -2.91 -14.66 2.12
N THR A 18 -1.68 -14.96 2.53
CA THR A 18 -0.60 -15.31 1.60
C THR A 18 -0.92 -16.61 0.85
N GLY A 19 -1.41 -17.62 1.56
CA GLY A 19 -1.84 -18.88 0.95
C GLY A 19 -3.00 -18.72 -0.04
N LEU A 20 -4.02 -17.97 0.35
CA LEU A 20 -5.16 -17.64 -0.52
C LEU A 20 -4.70 -16.88 -1.77
N SER A 21 -3.84 -15.88 -1.62
CA SER A 21 -3.29 -15.14 -2.74
C SER A 21 -2.47 -16.03 -3.67
N ALA A 22 -1.60 -16.89 -3.12
CA ALA A 22 -0.79 -17.83 -3.90
C ALA A 22 -1.65 -18.82 -4.70
N ILE A 23 -2.71 -19.34 -4.08
CA ILE A 23 -3.65 -20.27 -4.75
C ILE A 23 -4.37 -19.55 -5.90
N LEU A 24 -4.90 -18.34 -5.67
CA LEU A 24 -5.58 -17.58 -6.71
C LEU A 24 -4.66 -17.17 -7.85
N PHE A 25 -3.41 -16.80 -7.55
CA PHE A 25 -2.40 -16.55 -8.59
C PHE A 25 -2.10 -17.82 -9.42
N ALA A 26 -1.92 -18.96 -8.76
CA ALA A 26 -1.71 -20.23 -9.46
C ALA A 26 -2.91 -20.57 -10.34
N MET A 27 -4.14 -20.46 -9.83
CA MET A 27 -5.35 -20.69 -10.60
C MET A 27 -5.49 -19.71 -11.77
N PHE A 28 -5.15 -18.44 -11.60
CA PHE A 28 -5.18 -17.43 -12.66
C PHE A 28 -4.34 -17.83 -13.87
N TYR A 29 -3.15 -18.40 -13.66
CA TYR A 29 -2.30 -18.87 -14.76
C TYR A 29 -2.67 -20.24 -15.30
N LEU A 30 -3.21 -21.12 -14.45
CA LEU A 30 -3.52 -22.50 -14.84
C LEU A 30 -4.91 -22.65 -15.48
N VAL A 31 -5.85 -21.75 -15.15
CA VAL A 31 -7.26 -21.87 -15.56
C VAL A 31 -7.65 -20.71 -16.48
N GLY A 32 -7.74 -20.97 -17.78
CA GLY A 32 -8.28 -20.02 -18.75
C GLY A 32 -7.44 -18.76 -18.99
N PHE A 33 -6.12 -18.79 -18.72
CA PHE A 33 -5.22 -17.66 -18.97
C PHE A 33 -5.18 -17.28 -20.47
N ASN A 34 -5.18 -18.27 -21.37
CA ASN A 34 -5.10 -18.08 -22.81
C ASN A 34 -6.47 -17.93 -23.49
N THR A 35 -7.52 -17.62 -22.75
CA THR A 35 -8.84 -17.40 -23.35
C THR A 35 -8.80 -16.14 -24.22
N PRO A 36 -9.12 -16.23 -25.53
CA PRO A 36 -9.04 -15.06 -26.40
C PRO A 36 -10.10 -14.03 -26.05
N TYR A 37 -9.76 -12.76 -26.17
CA TYR A 37 -10.70 -11.67 -25.95
C TYR A 37 -11.66 -11.58 -27.15
N TRP A 38 -12.97 -11.54 -26.87
CA TRP A 38 -14.02 -11.61 -27.88
C TRP A 38 -13.98 -10.51 -28.96
N LYS A 39 -13.41 -9.33 -28.65
CA LYS A 39 -13.26 -8.22 -29.63
C LYS A 39 -11.94 -8.29 -30.42
N ASN A 40 -10.93 -8.95 -29.88
CA ASN A 40 -9.61 -9.03 -30.51
C ASN A 40 -8.91 -10.32 -30.08
N GLU A 41 -8.86 -11.31 -30.97
CA GLU A 41 -8.27 -12.62 -30.70
C GLU A 41 -6.75 -12.60 -30.42
N SER A 42 -6.08 -11.50 -30.77
CA SER A 42 -4.65 -11.31 -30.42
C SER A 42 -4.40 -10.96 -28.95
N MET A 43 -5.46 -10.67 -28.19
CA MET A 43 -5.41 -10.33 -26.76
C MET A 43 -6.03 -11.44 -25.93
N ASN A 44 -5.41 -11.72 -24.78
CA ASN A 44 -5.95 -12.67 -23.80
C ASN A 44 -6.90 -11.96 -22.83
N ALA A 45 -8.02 -12.62 -22.51
CA ALA A 45 -8.93 -12.25 -21.43
C ALA A 45 -9.01 -13.38 -20.40
N PRO A 46 -8.06 -13.43 -19.43
CA PRO A 46 -8.02 -14.50 -18.46
C PRO A 46 -9.30 -14.57 -17.63
N LEU A 47 -9.84 -15.76 -17.47
CA LEU A 47 -11.16 -16.00 -16.88
C LEU A 47 -11.26 -15.51 -15.43
N LEU A 48 -10.16 -15.57 -14.68
CA LEU A 48 -10.11 -15.23 -13.25
C LEU A 48 -9.62 -13.79 -12.95
N THR A 49 -9.53 -12.92 -13.97
CA THR A 49 -9.06 -11.54 -13.82
C THR A 49 -9.90 -10.77 -12.80
N ASP A 50 -11.23 -10.81 -12.93
CA ASP A 50 -12.15 -10.09 -12.05
C ASP A 50 -12.09 -10.59 -10.60
N MET A 51 -11.92 -11.91 -10.43
CA MET A 51 -11.79 -12.51 -9.10
C MET A 51 -10.48 -12.11 -8.43
N LEU A 52 -9.37 -12.09 -9.17
CA LEU A 52 -8.06 -11.65 -8.67
C LEU A 52 -8.09 -10.16 -8.32
N LEU A 53 -8.66 -9.34 -9.19
CA LEU A 53 -8.82 -7.90 -8.97
C LEU A 53 -9.70 -7.62 -7.75
N GLY A 54 -10.84 -8.33 -7.63
CA GLY A 54 -11.73 -8.22 -6.47
C GLY A 54 -11.05 -8.60 -5.16
N LEU A 55 -10.23 -9.66 -5.15
CA LEU A 55 -9.43 -10.04 -3.98
C LEU A 55 -8.45 -8.92 -3.59
N MET A 56 -7.70 -8.37 -4.55
CA MET A 56 -6.73 -7.32 -4.29
C MET A 56 -7.38 -6.05 -3.74
N ILE A 57 -8.51 -5.63 -4.32
CA ILE A 57 -9.29 -4.50 -3.82
C ILE A 57 -9.83 -4.79 -2.42
N GLY A 58 -10.37 -5.99 -2.20
CA GLY A 58 -10.88 -6.41 -0.89
C GLY A 58 -9.80 -6.37 0.21
N ILE A 59 -8.61 -6.90 -0.06
CA ILE A 59 -7.47 -6.83 0.87
C ILE A 59 -7.07 -5.37 1.13
N CYS A 60 -7.01 -4.55 0.10
CA CYS A 60 -6.68 -3.14 0.23
C CYS A 60 -7.68 -2.39 1.12
N VAL A 61 -8.97 -2.54 0.87
CA VAL A 61 -10.03 -1.92 1.68
C VAL A 61 -9.98 -2.42 3.13
N LEU A 62 -9.82 -3.73 3.33
CA LEU A 62 -9.72 -4.33 4.66
C LEU A 62 -8.52 -3.78 5.44
N THR A 63 -7.36 -3.68 4.82
CA THR A 63 -6.15 -3.15 5.48
C THR A 63 -6.31 -1.68 5.87
N VAL A 64 -6.91 -0.86 5.02
CA VAL A 64 -7.21 0.54 5.33
C VAL A 64 -8.17 0.64 6.53
N LEU A 65 -9.27 -0.12 6.51
CA LEU A 65 -10.24 -0.13 7.60
C LEU A 65 -9.61 -0.58 8.93
N LEU A 66 -8.85 -1.68 8.93
CA LEU A 66 -8.17 -2.16 10.14
C LEU A 66 -7.15 -1.14 10.66
N THR A 67 -6.44 -0.47 9.79
CA THR A 67 -5.47 0.58 10.17
C THR A 67 -6.17 1.78 10.82
N LEU A 68 -7.29 2.21 10.26
CA LEU A 68 -8.08 3.30 10.82
C LEU A 68 -8.66 2.92 12.20
N LEU A 69 -9.23 1.72 12.31
CA LEU A 69 -9.76 1.20 13.58
C LEU A 69 -8.66 1.08 14.65
N ALA A 70 -7.48 0.56 14.28
CA ALA A 70 -6.34 0.46 15.17
C ALA A 70 -5.84 1.83 15.65
N LYS A 71 -5.79 2.82 14.74
CA LYS A 71 -5.42 4.20 15.11
C LYS A 71 -6.43 4.83 16.06
N VAL A 72 -7.73 4.69 15.79
CA VAL A 72 -8.79 5.21 16.67
C VAL A 72 -8.75 4.53 18.03
N HIS A 73 -8.61 3.20 18.07
CA HIS A 73 -8.51 2.44 19.31
C HIS A 73 -7.28 2.86 20.12
N SER A 74 -6.11 2.93 19.47
CA SER A 74 -4.87 3.37 20.12
C SER A 74 -4.97 4.80 20.66
N ALA A 75 -5.62 5.71 19.95
CA ALA A 75 -5.83 7.08 20.40
C ALA A 75 -6.74 7.17 21.64
N ARG A 76 -7.73 6.27 21.76
CA ARG A 76 -8.62 6.20 22.92
C ARG A 76 -7.94 5.60 24.15
N VAL A 77 -7.19 4.50 23.98
CA VAL A 77 -6.55 3.76 25.07
C VAL A 77 -5.30 4.49 25.58
N ASN A 78 -4.50 5.10 24.71
CA ASN A 78 -3.20 5.69 25.05
C ASN A 78 -3.26 7.21 25.25
N ARG A 79 -4.38 7.76 25.69
CA ARG A 79 -4.54 9.21 25.92
C ARG A 79 -3.54 9.81 26.93
N GLY A 80 -2.85 9.01 27.76
CA GLY A 80 -1.90 9.45 28.78
C GLY A 80 -0.46 8.92 28.62
N SER A 81 -0.17 8.03 27.66
CA SER A 81 1.19 7.51 27.52
C SER A 81 2.10 8.49 26.79
N VAL A 82 3.25 8.75 27.39
CA VAL A 82 4.34 9.51 26.77
C VAL A 82 4.71 8.81 25.48
N GLY A 83 4.46 9.46 24.34
CA GLY A 83 4.67 8.90 22.99
C GLY A 83 6.14 8.71 22.61
N VAL A 84 6.98 8.38 23.59
CA VAL A 84 8.42 8.12 23.43
C VAL A 84 8.65 6.63 23.67
N VAL A 85 9.14 5.93 22.66
CA VAL A 85 9.52 4.52 22.73
C VAL A 85 11.02 4.42 22.50
N ASN A 86 11.77 3.89 23.48
CA ASN A 86 13.24 3.81 23.42
C ASN A 86 13.94 5.15 23.13
N GLY A 87 13.46 6.25 23.72
CA GLY A 87 14.02 7.60 23.49
C GLY A 87 13.59 8.26 22.17
N ILE A 88 12.78 7.59 21.34
CA ILE A 88 12.32 8.10 20.05
C ILE A 88 10.89 8.63 20.19
N PRO A 89 10.57 9.85 19.73
CA PRO A 89 9.22 10.42 19.77
C PRO A 89 8.30 9.79 18.71
N ALA A 90 7.98 8.50 18.88
CA ALA A 90 7.25 7.68 17.90
C ALA A 90 5.89 8.30 17.50
N ARG A 91 5.19 8.94 18.45
CA ARG A 91 3.91 9.61 18.19
C ARG A 91 4.06 10.79 17.22
N LYS A 92 5.09 11.64 17.43
CA LYS A 92 5.34 12.80 16.57
C LYS A 92 5.69 12.34 15.15
N ILE A 93 6.55 11.32 15.03
CA ILE A 93 6.94 10.74 13.75
C ILE A 93 5.72 10.15 13.02
N SER A 94 4.89 9.36 13.71
CA SER A 94 3.69 8.76 13.11
C SER A 94 2.69 9.83 12.63
N ILE A 95 2.48 10.89 13.40
CA ILE A 95 1.60 12.00 13.00
C ILE A 95 2.18 12.75 11.80
N SER A 96 3.48 13.04 11.81
CA SER A 96 4.15 13.74 10.71
C SER A 96 4.06 12.96 9.39
N ILE A 97 4.32 11.65 9.42
CA ILE A 97 4.20 10.78 8.24
C ILE A 97 2.75 10.73 7.76
N SER A 98 1.77 10.59 8.66
CA SER A 98 0.37 10.54 8.29
C SER A 98 -0.10 11.85 7.66
N LEU A 99 0.32 13.00 8.21
CA LEU A 99 0.00 14.32 7.68
C LEU A 99 0.66 14.56 6.31
N PHE A 100 1.92 14.15 6.17
CA PHE A 100 2.64 14.22 4.91
C PHE A 100 1.96 13.38 3.83
N THR A 101 1.57 12.13 4.14
CA THR A 101 0.85 11.27 3.20
C THR A 101 -0.48 11.87 2.77
N LEU A 102 -1.25 12.43 3.72
CA LEU A 102 -2.51 13.09 3.42
C LEU A 102 -2.31 14.31 2.50
N LEU A 103 -1.28 15.11 2.78
CA LEU A 103 -0.95 16.28 1.97
C LEU A 103 -0.57 15.87 0.55
N VAL A 104 0.25 14.83 0.38
CA VAL A 104 0.65 14.31 -0.94
C VAL A 104 -0.57 13.77 -1.69
N LEU A 105 -1.51 13.09 -1.02
CA LEU A 105 -2.77 12.63 -1.62
C LEU A 105 -3.60 13.80 -2.16
N ILE A 106 -3.76 14.87 -1.36
CA ILE A 106 -4.51 16.06 -1.79
C ILE A 106 -3.84 16.73 -2.99
N ILE A 107 -2.53 16.94 -2.92
CA ILE A 107 -1.76 17.54 -4.03
C ILE A 107 -1.84 16.65 -5.26
N GLY A 108 -1.64 15.34 -5.13
CA GLY A 108 -1.76 14.39 -6.23
C GLY A 108 -3.13 14.44 -6.89
N PHE A 109 -4.21 14.50 -6.11
CA PHE A 109 -5.56 14.65 -6.62
C PHE A 109 -5.75 15.96 -7.42
N LEU A 110 -5.22 17.07 -6.93
CA LEU A 110 -5.34 18.38 -7.58
C LEU A 110 -4.53 18.44 -8.89
N LEU A 111 -3.32 17.92 -8.89
CA LEU A 111 -2.38 18.01 -10.03
C LEU A 111 -2.62 16.97 -11.12
N THR A 112 -3.29 15.85 -10.81
CA THR A 112 -3.50 14.79 -11.81
C THR A 112 -4.41 15.28 -12.93
N SER A 113 -3.95 15.08 -14.19
CA SER A 113 -4.75 15.30 -15.39
C SER A 113 -5.90 14.28 -15.49
N THR A 114 -6.94 14.70 -16.19
CA THR A 114 -8.11 13.89 -16.56
C THR A 114 -8.22 13.69 -18.06
N ASP A 115 -7.11 13.86 -18.78
CA ASP A 115 -7.09 13.65 -20.22
C ASP A 115 -7.48 12.21 -20.56
N PRO A 116 -8.32 12.00 -21.57
CA PRO A 116 -8.71 10.68 -22.02
C PRO A 116 -7.48 9.85 -22.39
N MET A 117 -7.44 8.60 -21.94
CA MET A 117 -6.37 7.66 -22.31
C MET A 117 -6.95 6.49 -23.10
N THR A 118 -6.13 5.93 -23.99
CA THR A 118 -6.53 4.73 -24.74
C THR A 118 -6.14 3.49 -23.96
N VAL A 119 -7.13 2.67 -23.61
CA VAL A 119 -6.94 1.40 -22.90
C VAL A 119 -7.50 0.29 -23.78
N ASN A 120 -6.67 -0.66 -24.18
CA ASN A 120 -7.05 -1.78 -25.05
C ASN A 120 -7.75 -1.36 -26.37
N GLY A 121 -7.34 -0.20 -26.93
CA GLY A 121 -7.93 0.35 -28.17
C GLY A 121 -9.24 1.12 -27.96
N GLU A 122 -9.76 1.21 -26.75
CA GLU A 122 -10.94 2.01 -26.41
C GLU A 122 -10.54 3.28 -25.64
N THR A 123 -11.24 4.38 -25.88
CA THR A 123 -11.00 5.65 -25.20
C THR A 123 -11.66 5.63 -23.81
N TYR A 124 -10.86 5.66 -22.78
CA TYR A 124 -11.33 5.72 -21.39
C TYR A 124 -11.43 7.18 -20.93
N THR A 125 -12.66 7.62 -20.61
CA THR A 125 -12.98 9.02 -20.27
C THR A 125 -13.53 9.19 -18.85
N ASN A 126 -13.55 8.13 -18.03
CA ASN A 126 -14.11 8.22 -16.69
C ASN A 126 -13.27 9.15 -15.80
N TRP A 127 -13.78 10.36 -15.54
CA TRP A 127 -13.11 11.40 -14.78
C TRP A 127 -12.66 10.94 -13.38
N TRP A 128 -13.55 10.26 -12.65
CA TRP A 128 -13.21 9.75 -11.30
C TRP A 128 -12.13 8.68 -11.33
N GLY A 129 -12.22 7.77 -12.28
CA GLY A 129 -11.22 6.72 -12.45
C GLY A 129 -9.83 7.30 -12.76
N LEU A 130 -9.76 8.27 -13.68
CA LEU A 130 -8.52 8.96 -14.05
C LEU A 130 -7.94 9.76 -12.87
N LYS A 131 -8.78 10.52 -12.15
CA LYS A 131 -8.34 11.29 -10.96
C LYS A 131 -7.81 10.40 -9.85
N ILE A 132 -8.55 9.36 -9.47
CA ILE A 132 -8.17 8.48 -8.36
C ILE A 132 -6.92 7.68 -8.71
N SER A 133 -6.84 7.09 -9.90
CA SER A 133 -5.66 6.32 -10.31
C SER A 133 -4.40 7.19 -10.36
N GLY A 134 -4.49 8.37 -10.97
CA GLY A 134 -3.37 9.30 -11.03
C GLY A 134 -2.94 9.80 -9.64
N MET A 135 -3.87 10.15 -8.77
CA MET A 135 -3.61 10.49 -7.36
C MET A 135 -2.84 9.36 -6.65
N LEU A 136 -3.30 8.12 -6.79
CA LEU A 136 -2.68 6.97 -6.14
C LEU A 136 -1.27 6.70 -6.68
N ILE A 137 -1.09 6.74 -8.01
CA ILE A 137 0.22 6.54 -8.65
C ILE A 137 1.21 7.62 -8.21
N THR A 138 0.80 8.89 -8.26
CA THR A 138 1.65 10.02 -7.84
C THR A 138 2.03 9.89 -6.38
N THR A 139 1.06 9.58 -5.51
CA THR A 139 1.31 9.40 -4.08
C THR A 139 2.25 8.23 -3.81
N ALA A 140 2.03 7.08 -4.45
CA ALA A 140 2.91 5.91 -4.30
C ALA A 140 4.35 6.23 -4.75
N SER A 141 4.51 6.94 -5.87
CA SER A 141 5.83 7.35 -6.37
C SER A 141 6.56 8.28 -5.41
N VAL A 142 5.88 9.30 -4.89
CA VAL A 142 6.46 10.24 -3.92
C VAL A 142 6.84 9.53 -2.62
N LEU A 143 5.99 8.66 -2.11
CA LEU A 143 6.27 7.90 -0.89
C LEU A 143 7.44 6.94 -1.09
N LEU A 144 7.53 6.27 -2.24
CA LEU A 144 8.65 5.39 -2.58
C LEU A 144 9.97 6.15 -2.63
N LEU A 145 10.01 7.27 -3.35
CA LEU A 145 11.20 8.11 -3.43
C LEU A 145 11.61 8.66 -2.06
N SER A 146 10.64 9.08 -1.25
CA SER A 146 10.87 9.55 0.13
C SER A 146 11.44 8.43 1.02
N ALA A 147 10.95 7.21 0.88
CA ALA A 147 11.44 6.05 1.63
C ALA A 147 12.89 5.69 1.23
N ILE A 148 13.19 5.68 -0.06
CA ILE A 148 14.55 5.47 -0.58
C ILE A 148 15.49 6.56 -0.04
N GLY A 149 15.10 7.83 -0.14
CA GLY A 149 15.88 8.96 0.39
C GLY A 149 16.15 8.84 1.88
N ALA A 150 15.14 8.49 2.67
CA ALA A 150 15.29 8.28 4.11
C ALA A 150 16.23 7.11 4.44
N ALA A 151 16.14 6.00 3.70
CA ALA A 151 17.02 4.84 3.87
C ALA A 151 18.47 5.18 3.55
N LEU A 152 18.72 5.87 2.43
CA LEU A 152 20.07 6.33 2.05
C LEU A 152 20.65 7.30 3.07
N PHE A 153 19.85 8.27 3.54
CA PHE A 153 20.27 9.20 4.58
C PHE A 153 20.60 8.49 5.90
N GLY A 154 19.75 7.53 6.30
CA GLY A 154 19.99 6.72 7.49
C GLY A 154 21.29 5.92 7.41
N ALA A 155 21.53 5.24 6.28
CA ALA A 155 22.74 4.45 6.05
C ALA A 155 24.02 5.30 6.05
N THR A 156 24.00 6.47 5.38
CA THR A 156 25.15 7.37 5.32
C THR A 156 25.47 7.98 6.68
N ARG A 157 24.44 8.34 7.47
CA ARG A 157 24.62 8.89 8.81
C ARG A 157 25.18 7.84 9.79
N TYR A 158 24.72 6.60 9.70
CA TYR A 158 25.24 5.50 10.52
C TYR A 158 26.73 5.28 10.27
N ASN A 159 27.14 5.17 9.01
CA ASN A 159 28.54 4.97 8.61
C ASN A 159 29.47 6.13 9.05
N ARG A 160 28.97 7.36 9.04
CA ARG A 160 29.73 8.53 9.55
C ARG A 160 29.96 8.48 11.04
N ASN A 161 28.99 8.01 11.81
CA ASN A 161 29.10 7.93 13.26
C ASN A 161 30.06 6.79 13.70
N GLU A 162 30.10 5.68 12.96
CA GLU A 162 31.09 4.62 13.22
C GLU A 162 32.52 5.06 12.94
N LYS A 163 32.75 5.82 11.86
CA LYS A 163 34.08 6.36 11.57
C LYS A 163 34.58 7.33 12.64
N LYS A 164 33.69 8.13 13.25
CA LYS A 164 34.05 9.02 14.35
C LYS A 164 34.36 8.33 15.68
N LYS A 165 33.93 7.09 15.87
CA LYS A 165 34.21 6.29 17.07
C LYS A 165 35.51 5.48 16.97
N LYS A 166 36.02 5.29 15.76
CA LYS A 166 37.24 4.49 15.48
C LYS A 166 38.50 5.33 15.22
N GLY A 167 38.38 6.63 15.14
CA GLY A 167 39.50 7.61 15.06
C GLY A 167 39.55 8.44 16.34
#